data_d78c40d11f083a241b1d206fd74c9c5d
#
_entry.id   d78c40d11f083a241b1d206fd74c9c5d
#
_cell.length_a   1.000
_cell.length_b   1.000
_cell.length_c   1.000
_cell.angle_alpha   90.00
_cell.angle_beta   90.00
_cell.angle_gamma   90.00
#
_symmetry.space_group_name_H-M   'P 1'
#
loop_
_entity.id
_entity.type
_entity.pdbx_description
1 polymer ?
#
loop_
_entity_poly.entity_id
_entity_poly.type
_entity_poly.pdbx_seq_one_letter_code
_entity_poly.pdbx_strand_id
1 'polypeptide(L)'
;MSKNLEFTNKLRSLGLRPTKQRLKICEVLFDRDKTFHFTINDLAKDISEQLNEKISLATVYNTVHAFKNKGYLKEISINSDKSYFDTNTTNHHHFFDQDTNELIDCADEVVETPKIKKNILGKKINSVEVLIKVATDNQNQK
;
A
#
# COMPACT_ATOMS: atom_id res chain seq x y z
N MET A 1 1.02 12.49 25.37
CA MET A 1 1.87 11.47 24.91
C MET A 1 1.91 11.46 23.46
N SER A 2 3.00 11.32 23.02
CA SER A 2 3.23 11.63 21.64
C SER A 2 3.01 10.40 20.75
N LYS A 3 2.60 10.66 19.53
CA LYS A 3 2.64 9.70 18.44
C LYS A 3 4.03 9.10 18.29
N ASN A 4 5.05 9.86 18.65
CA ASN A 4 6.43 9.41 18.56
C ASN A 4 6.70 8.17 19.42
N LEU A 5 6.16 8.10 20.64
CA LEU A 5 6.28 6.91 21.46
C LEU A 5 5.53 5.73 20.88
N GLU A 6 4.33 5.97 20.36
CA GLU A 6 3.54 4.95 19.68
C GLU A 6 4.30 4.37 18.49
N PHE A 7 4.87 5.21 17.65
CA PHE A 7 5.61 4.78 16.48
C PHE A 7 6.92 4.10 16.85
N THR A 8 7.61 4.58 17.88
CA THR A 8 8.80 3.93 18.41
C THR A 8 8.51 2.49 18.83
N ASN A 9 7.43 2.29 19.58
CA ASN A 9 7.03 0.97 20.03
C ASN A 9 6.60 0.08 18.85
N LYS A 10 5.90 0.64 17.88
CA LYS A 10 5.50 -0.08 16.66
C LYS A 10 6.73 -0.59 15.90
N LEU A 11 7.72 0.25 15.69
CA LEU A 11 8.95 -0.13 15.00
C LEU A 11 9.71 -1.20 15.76
N ARG A 12 9.86 -1.04 17.06
CA ARG A 12 10.56 -2.03 17.89
C ARG A 12 9.85 -3.38 17.88
N SER A 13 8.53 -3.39 17.86
CA SER A 13 7.76 -4.63 17.79
C SER A 13 8.02 -5.41 16.49
N LEU A 14 8.48 -4.73 15.46
CA LEU A 14 8.83 -5.32 14.16
C LEU A 14 10.33 -5.63 14.06
N GLY A 15 11.10 -5.43 15.12
CA GLY A 15 12.54 -5.62 15.11
C GLY A 15 13.29 -4.50 14.39
N LEU A 16 12.65 -3.35 14.20
CA LEU A 16 13.25 -2.22 13.52
C LEU A 16 13.72 -1.16 14.51
N ARG A 17 14.90 -0.63 14.24
CA ARG A 17 15.44 0.47 15.04
C ARG A 17 14.66 1.76 14.74
N PRO A 18 14.18 2.49 15.77
CA PRO A 18 13.41 3.73 15.55
C PRO A 18 14.31 4.91 15.23
N THR A 19 14.78 4.97 13.99
CA THR A 19 15.57 6.09 13.49
C THR A 19 14.66 7.24 13.10
N LYS A 20 15.25 8.42 12.95
CA LYS A 20 14.54 9.62 12.46
C LYS A 20 13.78 9.35 11.17
N GLN A 21 14.42 8.66 10.22
CA GLN A 21 13.79 8.36 8.93
C GLN A 21 12.61 7.40 9.07
N ARG A 22 12.77 6.34 9.87
CA ARG A 22 11.68 5.38 10.08
C ARG A 22 10.52 5.97 10.86
N LEU A 23 10.79 6.84 11.82
CA LEU A 23 9.74 7.57 12.54
C LEU A 23 8.97 8.49 11.59
N LYS A 24 9.65 9.11 10.64
CA LYS A 24 8.99 9.94 9.63
C LYS A 24 8.11 9.11 8.72
N ILE A 25 8.56 7.92 8.36
CA ILE A 25 7.74 6.97 7.58
C ILE A 25 6.45 6.66 8.35
N CYS A 26 6.54 6.34 9.64
CA CYS A 26 5.35 6.10 10.47
C CYS A 26 4.40 7.28 10.47
N GLU A 27 4.93 8.47 10.63
CA GLU A 27 4.13 9.70 10.64
C GLU A 27 3.38 9.88 9.32
N VAL A 28 4.06 9.75 8.20
CA VAL A 28 3.43 9.91 6.88
C VAL A 28 2.38 8.84 6.63
N LEU A 29 2.65 7.60 7.03
CA LEU A 29 1.73 6.48 6.76
C LEU A 29 0.54 6.46 7.69
N PHE A 30 0.73 6.74 8.98
CA PHE A 30 -0.29 6.44 9.99
C PHE A 30 -0.84 7.65 10.74
N ASP A 31 -0.15 8.79 10.71
CA ASP A 31 -0.64 10.00 11.37
C ASP A 31 -1.38 10.88 10.36
N ARG A 32 -2.53 10.38 9.90
CA ARG A 32 -3.36 11.08 8.91
C ARG A 32 -4.81 10.63 9.03
N ASP A 33 -5.71 11.49 8.59
CA ASP A 33 -7.16 11.26 8.72
C ASP A 33 -7.68 10.22 7.74
N LYS A 34 -7.08 10.14 6.55
CA LYS A 34 -7.56 9.24 5.49
C LYS A 34 -6.50 8.22 5.12
N THR A 35 -6.95 7.03 4.77
CA THR A 35 -6.10 6.01 4.18
C THR A 35 -5.67 6.43 2.77
N PHE A 36 -4.57 5.88 2.30
CA PHE A 36 -4.07 6.16 0.96
C PHE A 36 -3.19 5.01 0.48
N HIS A 37 -2.92 4.99 -0.81
CA HIS A 37 -1.98 4.05 -1.38
C HIS A 37 -0.81 4.79 -2.03
N PHE A 38 0.32 4.11 -2.13
CA PHE A 38 1.58 4.71 -2.53
C PHE A 38 2.50 3.65 -3.12
N THR A 39 3.48 4.10 -3.90
CA THR A 39 4.62 3.25 -4.29
C THR A 39 5.81 3.53 -3.38
N ILE A 40 6.77 2.60 -3.33
CA ILE A 40 8.00 2.81 -2.55
C ILE A 40 8.71 4.08 -3.02
N ASN A 41 8.80 4.29 -4.33
CA ASN A 41 9.48 5.47 -4.88
C ASN A 41 8.79 6.77 -4.47
N ASP A 42 7.46 6.82 -4.51
CA ASP A 42 6.70 8.01 -4.11
C ASP A 42 6.91 8.31 -2.63
N LEU A 43 6.86 7.27 -1.79
CA LEU A 43 7.06 7.45 -0.37
C LEU A 43 8.48 7.94 -0.06
N ALA A 44 9.50 7.36 -0.71
CA ALA A 44 10.87 7.80 -0.53
C ALA A 44 11.06 9.27 -0.90
N LYS A 45 10.43 9.70 -1.98
CA LYS A 45 10.46 11.10 -2.41
C LYS A 45 9.83 12.01 -1.37
N ASP A 46 8.64 11.66 -0.88
CA ASP A 46 7.93 12.46 0.13
C ASP A 46 8.75 12.58 1.43
N ILE A 47 9.30 11.47 1.90
CA ILE A 47 10.11 11.48 3.13
C ILE A 47 11.36 12.33 2.95
N SER A 48 12.04 12.18 1.82
CA SER A 48 13.24 12.95 1.52
C SER A 48 12.96 14.44 1.49
N GLU A 49 11.85 14.85 0.89
CA GLU A 49 11.43 16.25 0.85
C GLU A 49 11.10 16.79 2.25
N GLN A 50 10.34 16.03 3.04
CA GLN A 50 9.94 16.48 4.37
C GLN A 50 11.09 16.54 5.35
N LEU A 51 12.08 15.66 5.25
CA LEU A 51 13.26 15.68 6.11
C LEU A 51 14.39 16.55 5.56
N ASN A 52 14.26 17.01 4.32
CA ASN A 52 15.32 17.74 3.63
C ASN A 52 16.65 16.98 3.64
N GLU A 53 16.57 15.68 3.46
CA GLU A 53 17.72 14.78 3.33
C GLU A 53 17.30 13.56 2.50
N LYS A 54 18.26 12.94 1.81
CA LYS A 54 17.98 11.79 0.98
C LYS A 54 17.82 10.55 1.83
N ILE A 55 16.69 9.86 1.67
CA ILE A 55 16.46 8.55 2.26
C ILE A 55 16.76 7.47 1.22
N SER A 56 17.38 6.38 1.63
CA SER A 56 17.62 5.27 0.70
C SER A 56 16.35 4.48 0.42
N LEU A 57 16.23 3.98 -0.81
CA LEU A 57 15.10 3.11 -1.17
C LEU A 57 15.09 1.83 -0.32
N ALA A 58 16.28 1.32 0.04
CA ALA A 58 16.39 0.15 0.90
C ALA A 58 15.75 0.37 2.27
N THR A 59 15.96 1.54 2.87
CA THR A 59 15.34 1.86 4.16
C THR A 59 13.82 1.90 4.06
N VAL A 60 13.30 2.55 3.02
CA VAL A 60 11.85 2.62 2.79
C VAL A 60 11.30 1.22 2.52
N TYR A 61 11.92 0.48 1.63
CA TYR A 61 11.51 -0.88 1.27
C TYR A 61 11.44 -1.78 2.51
N ASN A 62 12.52 -1.82 3.31
CA ASN A 62 12.58 -2.69 4.49
C ASN A 62 11.51 -2.33 5.52
N THR A 63 11.29 -1.04 5.72
CA THR A 63 10.28 -0.55 6.68
C THR A 63 8.87 -0.89 6.21
N VAL A 64 8.56 -0.60 4.95
CA VAL A 64 7.23 -0.87 4.36
C VAL A 64 6.94 -2.37 4.36
N HIS A 65 7.91 -3.20 3.97
CA HIS A 65 7.71 -4.65 3.96
C HIS A 65 7.54 -5.24 5.37
N ALA A 66 8.22 -4.70 6.36
CA ALA A 66 7.99 -5.11 7.75
C ALA A 66 6.57 -4.80 8.19
N PHE A 67 6.04 -3.62 7.86
CA PHE A 67 4.65 -3.27 8.15
C PHE A 67 3.68 -4.17 7.39
N LYS A 68 3.92 -4.41 6.12
CA LYS A 68 3.08 -5.29 5.30
C LYS A 68 3.03 -6.70 5.88
N ASN A 69 4.18 -7.26 6.25
CA ASN A 69 4.25 -8.62 6.79
C ASN A 69 3.52 -8.74 8.12
N LYS A 70 3.38 -7.66 8.86
CA LYS A 70 2.64 -7.64 10.14
C LYS A 70 1.16 -7.31 9.95
N GLY A 71 0.73 -7.00 8.74
CA GLY A 71 -0.68 -6.70 8.45
C GLY A 71 -1.07 -5.24 8.62
N TYR A 72 -0.10 -4.33 8.79
CA TYR A 72 -0.39 -2.90 8.88
C TYR A 72 -0.55 -2.23 7.52
N LEU A 73 -0.10 -2.88 6.47
CA LEU A 73 -0.23 -2.43 5.09
C LEU A 73 -0.66 -3.59 4.22
N LYS A 74 -1.32 -3.27 3.13
CA LYS A 74 -1.68 -4.22 2.08
C LYS A 74 -0.85 -3.95 0.85
N GLU A 75 -0.39 -4.99 0.17
CA GLU A 75 0.30 -4.86 -1.10
C GLU A 75 -0.65 -5.19 -2.24
N ILE A 76 -0.73 -4.30 -3.23
CA ILE A 76 -1.49 -4.50 -4.47
C ILE A 76 -0.46 -4.65 -5.58
N SER A 77 -0.26 -5.88 -6.06
CA SER A 77 0.70 -6.17 -7.11
C SER A 77 0.08 -5.82 -8.47
N ILE A 78 0.72 -4.93 -9.22
CA ILE A 78 0.30 -4.55 -10.57
C ILE A 78 0.91 -5.49 -11.60
N ASN A 79 2.21 -5.73 -11.48
CA ASN A 79 2.95 -6.68 -12.31
C ASN A 79 4.19 -7.13 -11.53
N SER A 80 5.10 -7.86 -12.19
CA SER A 80 6.30 -8.39 -11.52
C SER A 80 7.22 -7.30 -10.97
N ASP A 81 7.15 -6.08 -11.51
CA ASP A 81 8.08 -5.00 -11.19
C ASP A 81 7.45 -3.87 -10.39
N LYS A 82 6.14 -3.86 -10.25
CA LYS A 82 5.43 -2.72 -9.67
C LYS A 82 4.36 -3.17 -8.69
N SER A 83 4.40 -2.59 -7.49
CA SER A 83 3.38 -2.76 -6.46
C SER A 83 3.02 -1.43 -5.85
N TYR A 84 1.77 -1.30 -5.44
CA TYR A 84 1.30 -0.26 -4.54
C TYR A 84 1.12 -0.85 -3.16
N PHE A 85 1.19 0.00 -2.16
CA PHE A 85 0.89 -0.36 -0.78
C PHE A 85 -0.23 0.53 -0.29
N ASP A 86 -1.12 -0.04 0.50
CA ASP A 86 -2.33 0.65 0.96
C ASP A 86 -2.39 0.60 2.48
N THR A 87 -2.61 1.75 3.09
CA THR A 87 -2.85 1.83 4.54
C THR A 87 -4.25 1.36 4.90
N ASN A 88 -5.16 1.30 3.92
CA ASN A 88 -6.46 0.65 4.08
C ASN A 88 -6.29 -0.85 3.92
N THR A 89 -6.33 -1.58 5.03
CA THR A 89 -6.10 -3.02 5.05
C THR A 89 -7.39 -3.84 4.87
N THR A 90 -8.53 -3.18 4.69
CA THR A 90 -9.79 -3.89 4.42
C THR A 90 -9.78 -4.47 3.00
N ASN A 91 -10.56 -5.53 2.79
CA ASN A 91 -10.67 -6.13 1.47
C ASN A 91 -11.49 -5.20 0.57
N HIS A 92 -10.90 -4.77 -0.53
CA HIS A 92 -11.56 -3.95 -1.54
C HIS A 92 -10.89 -4.14 -2.88
N HIS A 93 -11.58 -3.76 -3.93
CA HIS A 93 -11.09 -3.91 -5.30
C HIS A 93 -10.54 -2.59 -5.80
N HIS A 94 -9.78 -2.64 -6.90
CA HIS A 94 -9.13 -1.45 -7.47
C HIS A 94 -9.23 -1.44 -8.98
N PHE A 95 -9.29 -0.23 -9.54
CA PHE A 95 -8.93 0.03 -10.93
C PHE A 95 -7.47 0.46 -10.99
N PHE A 96 -6.80 0.07 -12.04
CA PHE A 96 -5.47 0.60 -12.36
C PHE A 96 -5.51 1.21 -13.75
N ASP A 97 -5.28 2.51 -13.84
CA ASP A 97 -5.22 3.22 -15.10
C ASP A 97 -3.83 3.06 -15.70
N GLN A 98 -3.74 2.31 -16.79
CA GLN A 98 -2.46 2.00 -17.43
C GLN A 98 -1.84 3.21 -18.13
N ASP A 99 -2.66 4.21 -18.47
CA ASP A 99 -2.17 5.43 -19.12
C ASP A 99 -1.54 6.42 -18.13
N THR A 100 -2.16 6.57 -16.95
CA THR A 100 -1.70 7.52 -15.93
C THR A 100 -0.90 6.88 -14.81
N ASN A 101 -0.90 5.55 -14.72
CA ASN A 101 -0.33 4.79 -13.61
C ASN A 101 -1.00 5.09 -12.27
N GLU A 102 -2.28 5.44 -12.30
CA GLU A 102 -3.04 5.75 -11.10
C GLU A 102 -3.81 4.53 -10.62
N LEU A 103 -3.71 4.24 -9.32
CA LEU A 103 -4.51 3.22 -8.65
C LEU A 103 -5.71 3.89 -8.01
N ILE A 104 -6.91 3.38 -8.30
CA ILE A 104 -8.17 3.99 -7.89
C ILE A 104 -9.00 2.96 -7.14
N ASP A 105 -9.47 3.33 -5.94
CA ASP A 105 -10.35 2.44 -5.18
C ASP A 105 -11.66 2.22 -5.92
N CYS A 106 -12.13 0.98 -5.92
CA CYS A 106 -13.34 0.58 -6.59
C CYS A 106 -14.48 0.48 -5.56
N ALA A 107 -15.54 1.23 -5.78
CA ALA A 107 -16.72 1.17 -4.90
C ALA A 107 -17.36 -0.23 -4.97
N ASP A 108 -17.97 -0.65 -3.85
CA ASP A 108 -18.49 -2.01 -3.70
C ASP A 108 -19.55 -2.37 -4.76
N GLU A 109 -20.33 -1.39 -5.21
CA GLU A 109 -21.37 -1.61 -6.21
C GLU A 109 -20.84 -1.70 -7.65
N VAL A 110 -19.56 -1.42 -7.87
CA VAL A 110 -18.99 -1.42 -9.22
C VAL A 110 -18.62 -2.83 -9.69
N VAL A 111 -18.13 -3.65 -8.80
CA VAL A 111 -17.73 -5.01 -9.11
C VAL A 111 -18.10 -5.95 -7.97
N GLU A 112 -18.69 -7.09 -8.31
CA GLU A 112 -18.98 -8.14 -7.33
C GLU A 112 -17.73 -8.97 -7.10
N THR A 113 -17.49 -9.34 -5.84
CA THR A 113 -16.42 -10.28 -5.52
C THR A 113 -16.72 -11.62 -6.17
N PRO A 114 -15.79 -12.18 -6.97
CA PRO A 114 -16.01 -13.47 -7.61
C PRO A 114 -16.32 -14.57 -6.61
N LYS A 115 -17.26 -15.42 -6.98
CA LYS A 115 -17.64 -16.59 -6.19
C LYS A 115 -16.72 -17.75 -6.52
N ILE A 116 -16.06 -18.30 -5.51
CA ILE A 116 -15.10 -19.39 -5.70
C ILE A 116 -15.86 -20.71 -5.57
N LYS A 117 -15.86 -21.50 -6.63
CA LYS A 117 -16.58 -22.80 -6.69
C LYS A 117 -15.78 -23.93 -6.05
N LYS A 118 -14.45 -23.88 -6.11
CA LYS A 118 -13.58 -24.91 -5.55
C LYS A 118 -12.39 -24.25 -4.87
N ASN A 119 -11.97 -24.82 -3.77
CA ASN A 119 -10.79 -24.38 -3.05
C ASN A 119 -9.70 -25.46 -3.12
N ILE A 120 -8.49 -25.08 -2.78
CA ILE A 120 -7.37 -26.02 -2.64
C ILE A 120 -7.57 -26.81 -1.35
N LEU A 121 -7.46 -28.12 -1.44
CA LEU A 121 -7.64 -29.02 -0.28
C LEU A 121 -6.72 -28.62 0.87
N GLY A 122 -7.30 -28.50 2.05
CA GLY A 122 -6.54 -28.13 3.26
C GLY A 122 -6.19 -26.67 3.38
N LYS A 123 -6.70 -25.83 2.47
CA LYS A 123 -6.42 -24.39 2.47
C LYS A 123 -7.67 -23.58 2.76
N LYS A 124 -7.48 -22.41 3.31
CA LYS A 124 -8.53 -21.45 3.61
C LYS A 124 -8.35 -20.24 2.71
N ILE A 125 -9.41 -19.74 2.10
CA ILE A 125 -9.38 -18.50 1.32
C ILE A 125 -9.42 -17.34 2.31
N ASN A 126 -8.37 -16.51 2.34
CA ASN A 126 -8.32 -15.34 3.19
C ASN A 126 -8.96 -14.13 2.55
N SER A 127 -8.81 -13.96 1.25
CA SER A 127 -9.41 -12.85 0.52
C SER A 127 -9.48 -13.16 -0.97
N VAL A 128 -10.39 -12.46 -1.64
CA VAL A 128 -10.48 -12.43 -3.10
C VAL A 128 -10.56 -10.96 -3.49
N GLU A 129 -9.61 -10.48 -4.27
CA GLU A 129 -9.54 -9.09 -4.67
C GLU A 129 -9.37 -9.01 -6.17
N VAL A 130 -10.04 -8.04 -6.79
CA VAL A 130 -10.02 -7.84 -8.23
C VAL A 130 -9.24 -6.57 -8.55
N LEU A 131 -8.31 -6.69 -9.48
CA LEU A 131 -7.61 -5.55 -10.07
C LEU A 131 -8.07 -5.41 -11.52
N ILE A 132 -8.70 -4.28 -11.83
CA ILE A 132 -9.24 -4.01 -13.16
C ILE A 132 -8.31 -3.03 -13.84
N LYS A 133 -7.64 -3.47 -14.90
CA LYS A 133 -6.72 -2.62 -15.65
C LYS A 133 -7.48 -1.92 -16.77
N VAL A 134 -7.40 -0.61 -16.82
CA VAL A 134 -8.07 0.21 -17.82
C VAL A 134 -7.08 1.06 -18.60
N ALA A 135 -7.46 1.41 -19.81
CA ALA A 135 -6.69 2.30 -20.69
C ALA A 135 -7.69 3.15 -21.49
N THR A 136 -7.21 4.25 -22.04
CA THR A 136 -8.05 5.13 -22.85
C THR A 136 -8.63 4.36 -24.04
N ASP A 137 -9.94 4.45 -24.21
CA ASP A 137 -10.64 3.85 -25.34
C ASP A 137 -10.73 4.87 -26.47
N ASN A 138 -9.80 4.77 -27.40
CA ASN A 138 -9.73 5.70 -28.53
C ASN A 138 -10.87 5.50 -29.55
N GLN A 139 -11.57 4.36 -29.51
CA GLN A 139 -12.68 4.08 -30.41
C GLN A 139 -13.97 4.79 -30.01
N ASN A 140 -14.12 5.12 -28.72
CA ASN A 140 -15.33 5.76 -28.18
C ASN A 140 -15.13 7.25 -27.89
N GLN A 141 -14.06 7.82 -28.34
CA GLN A 141 -13.83 9.27 -28.23
C GLN A 141 -14.62 9.99 -29.30
N LYS A 142 -15.68 10.63 -28.88
CA LYS A 142 -16.50 11.46 -29.78
C LYS A 142 -16.77 12.81 -29.16
#